data_3fa121b0ee94b0303bef1ab08930432b
#
_entry.id   3fa121b0ee94b0303bef1ab08930432b
#
_cell.length_a   1.000
_cell.length_b   1.000
_cell.length_c   1.000
_cell.angle_alpha   90.00
_cell.angle_beta   90.00
_cell.angle_gamma   90.00
#
_symmetry.space_group_name_H-M   'P 1'
#
loop_
_entity.id
_entity.type
_entity.pdbx_description
1 polymer ?
#
loop_
_entity_poly.entity_id
_entity_poly.type
_entity_poly.pdbx_seq_one_letter_code
_entity_poly.pdbx_strand_id
1 'polypeptide(L)' 'MSNTFTGTVKFFNEGKGFGFIKHDGSNQETFVHVSGLRDQVKENDRVEFEMQQGRKGMNAVNVRIVQ' A
#
# COMPACT_ATOMS: atom_id res chain seq x y z
N MET A 1 3.26 -14.87 -12.96
CA MET A 1 4.11 -14.49 -11.82
C MET A 1 3.55 -13.24 -11.18
N SER A 2 3.50 -13.24 -9.88
CA SER A 2 2.98 -12.08 -9.18
C SER A 2 4.09 -11.05 -9.00
N ASN A 3 3.77 -9.78 -9.24
CA ASN A 3 4.67 -8.66 -8.97
C ASN A 3 4.35 -8.10 -7.60
N THR A 4 4.58 -8.93 -6.59
CA THR A 4 4.23 -8.58 -5.23
C THR A 4 5.39 -7.91 -4.54
N PHE A 5 5.09 -6.82 -3.84
CA PHE A 5 6.07 -6.05 -3.10
C PHE A 5 5.70 -6.08 -1.61
N THR A 6 6.67 -5.79 -0.76
CA THR A 6 6.42 -5.65 0.66
C THR A 6 6.84 -4.27 1.12
N GLY A 7 6.21 -3.81 2.18
CA GLY A 7 6.53 -2.52 2.75
C GLY A 7 5.82 -2.29 4.06
N THR A 8 5.94 -1.07 4.56
CA THR A 8 5.32 -0.66 5.81
C THR A 8 4.41 0.54 5.54
N VAL A 9 3.21 0.51 6.09
CA VAL A 9 2.29 1.63 5.96
C VAL A 9 2.88 2.81 6.73
N LYS A 10 3.23 3.86 5.99
CA LYS A 10 3.79 5.04 6.61
C LYS A 10 2.69 5.89 7.25
N PHE A 11 1.54 5.90 6.60
CA PHE A 11 0.42 6.73 7.02
C PHE A 11 -0.83 6.22 6.33
N PHE A 12 -1.96 6.24 7.03
CA PHE A 12 -3.24 5.92 6.41
C PHE A 12 -4.33 6.75 7.08
N ASN A 13 -5.13 7.44 6.26
CA ASN A 13 -6.23 8.27 6.72
C ASN A 13 -7.54 7.56 6.39
N GLU A 14 -8.14 6.94 7.39
CA GLU A 14 -9.38 6.19 7.19
C GLU A 14 -10.54 7.11 6.80
N GLY A 15 -10.54 8.32 7.30
CA GLY A 15 -11.60 9.27 6.99
C GLY A 15 -11.63 9.67 5.52
N LYS A 16 -10.47 9.79 4.91
CA LYS A 16 -10.35 10.14 3.50
C LYS A 16 -10.13 8.94 2.60
N GLY A 17 -9.81 7.79 3.19
CA GLY A 17 -9.67 6.54 2.46
C GLY A 17 -8.41 6.42 1.65
N PHE A 18 -7.30 6.96 2.11
CA PHE A 18 -6.03 6.82 1.38
C PHE A 18 -4.85 6.87 2.34
N GLY A 19 -3.70 6.44 1.84
CA GLY A 19 -2.46 6.49 2.60
C GLY A 19 -1.27 6.22 1.72
N PHE A 20 -0.13 6.00 2.35
CA PHE A 20 1.13 5.74 1.66
C PHE A 20 1.83 4.55 2.29
N ILE A 21 2.45 3.74 1.43
CA ILE A 21 3.23 2.59 1.85
C ILE A 21 4.68 2.84 1.45
N LYS A 22 5.59 2.69 2.41
CA LYS A 22 7.01 2.78 2.13
C LYS A 22 7.53 1.40 1.77
N HIS A 23 8.19 1.30 0.62
CA HIS A 23 8.74 0.03 0.15
C HIS A 23 9.91 -0.42 1.02
N ASP A 24 10.01 -1.73 1.23
CA ASP A 24 11.14 -2.29 1.95
C ASP A 24 12.43 -2.10 1.16
N GLY A 25 13.48 -1.74 1.87
CA GLY A 25 14.80 -1.60 1.27
C GLY A 25 14.95 -0.39 0.35
N SER A 26 14.01 0.53 0.38
CA SER A 26 13.99 1.68 -0.52
C SER A 26 13.35 2.86 0.19
N ASN A 27 13.59 4.06 -0.33
CA ASN A 27 12.91 5.25 0.15
C ASN A 27 11.67 5.57 -0.67
N GLN A 28 11.30 4.66 -1.57
CA GLN A 28 10.14 4.87 -2.43
C GLN A 28 8.85 4.70 -1.63
N GLU A 29 7.89 5.57 -1.91
CA GLU A 29 6.56 5.50 -1.30
C GLU A 29 5.53 5.35 -2.40
N THR A 30 4.47 4.61 -2.11
CA THR A 30 3.41 4.36 -3.08
C THR A 30 2.08 4.71 -2.46
N PHE A 31 1.26 5.42 -3.23
CA PHE A 31 -0.10 5.77 -2.84
C PHE A 31 -0.96 4.52 -2.76
N VAL A 32 -1.83 4.45 -1.74
CA VAL A 32 -2.82 3.39 -1.62
C VAL A 32 -4.17 3.99 -1.31
N HIS A 33 -5.20 3.54 -2.04
CA HIS A 33 -6.58 3.94 -1.80
C HIS A 33 -7.29 2.81 -1.07
N VAL A 34 -8.32 3.16 -0.29
CA VAL A 34 -9.05 2.17 0.49
C VAL A 34 -9.61 1.05 -0.38
N SER A 35 -9.96 1.37 -1.63
CA SER A 35 -10.48 0.36 -2.56
C SER A 35 -9.44 -0.67 -2.96
N GLY A 36 -8.15 -0.38 -2.73
CA GLY A 36 -7.08 -1.32 -3.03
C GLY A 36 -6.69 -2.19 -1.86
N LEU A 37 -7.36 -2.06 -0.73
CA LEU A 37 -7.05 -2.85 0.46
C LEU A 37 -7.84 -4.14 0.47
N ARG A 38 -7.17 -5.23 0.80
CA ARG A 38 -7.86 -6.48 1.12
C ARG A 38 -8.07 -6.63 2.61
N ASP A 39 -7.13 -6.09 3.38
CA ASP A 39 -7.22 -6.05 4.83
C ASP A 39 -7.21 -4.61 5.29
N GLN A 40 -7.84 -4.35 6.42
CA GLN A 40 -7.79 -3.03 7.01
C GLN A 40 -6.39 -2.81 7.58
N VAL A 41 -5.76 -1.73 7.16
CA VAL A 41 -4.39 -1.42 7.57
C VAL A 41 -4.34 -0.11 8.34
N LYS A 42 -3.26 0.08 9.06
CA LYS A 42 -3.02 1.31 9.81
C LYS A 42 -1.54 1.62 9.80
N GLU A 43 -1.20 2.77 10.33
CA GLU A 43 0.18 3.23 10.38
C GLU A 43 1.08 2.17 11.02
N ASN A 44 2.23 1.95 10.40
CA ASN A 44 3.26 1.01 10.84
C ASN A 44 2.94 -0.46 10.60
N ASP A 45 1.82 -0.77 9.95
CA ASP A 45 1.52 -2.16 9.59
C ASP A 45 2.43 -2.62 8.45
N ARG A 46 2.91 -3.85 8.56
CA ARG A 46 3.65 -4.47 7.47
C ARG A 46 2.66 -5.08 6.49
N VAL A 47 2.86 -4.78 5.22
CA VAL A 47 1.91 -5.18 4.19
C VAL A 47 2.62 -5.76 2.99
N GLU A 48 1.87 -6.57 2.25
CA GLU A 48 2.26 -7.06 0.94
C GLU A 48 1.26 -6.48 -0.07
N PHE A 49 1.74 -6.06 -1.22
CA PHE A 49 0.87 -5.39 -2.17
C PHE A 49 1.40 -5.54 -3.59
N GLU A 50 0.52 -5.27 -4.55
CA GLU A 50 0.87 -5.20 -5.96
C GLU A 50 0.78 -3.76 -6.41
N MET A 51 1.44 -3.47 -7.53
CA MET A 51 1.43 -2.13 -8.11
C MET A 51 0.57 -2.12 -9.35
N GLN A 52 -0.24 -1.09 -9.51
CA GLN A 52 -1.08 -0.93 -10.67
C GLN A 52 -1.06 0.53 -11.11
N GLN A 53 -0.97 0.76 -12.41
CA GLN A 53 -0.99 2.12 -12.94
C GLN A 53 -2.41 2.67 -12.86
N GLY A 54 -2.55 3.82 -12.23
CA GLY A 54 -3.82 4.53 -12.15
C GLY A 54 -3.76 5.83 -12.92
N ARG A 55 -4.79 6.65 -12.76
CA ARG A 55 -4.89 7.91 -13.50
C ARG A 55 -3.79 8.89 -13.14
N LYS A 56 -3.35 8.87 -11.90
CA LYS A 56 -2.36 9.81 -11.40
C LYS A 56 -0.99 9.18 -11.16
N GLY A 57 -0.80 7.95 -11.63
CA GLY A 57 0.45 7.24 -11.44
C GLY A 57 0.22 5.87 -10.83
N MET A 58 1.29 5.29 -10.29
CA MET A 58 1.21 3.95 -9.73
C MET A 58 0.53 3.95 -8.38
N ASN A 59 -0.35 2.97 -8.17
CA ASN A 59 -1.06 2.77 -6.91
C ASN A 59 -0.78 1.37 -6.38
N ALA A 60 -0.82 1.22 -5.06
CA ALA A 60 -0.78 -0.10 -4.45
C ALA A 60 -2.19 -0.69 -4.48
N VAL A 61 -2.28 -1.96 -4.86
CA VAL A 61 -3.56 -2.69 -4.88
C VAL A 61 -3.35 -4.05 -4.25
N ASN A 62 -4.46 -4.71 -3.91
CA ASN A 62 -4.42 -6.02 -3.26
C ASN A 62 -3.55 -5.99 -2.01
N VAL A 63 -3.64 -4.90 -1.27
CA VAL A 63 -2.83 -4.69 -0.07
C VAL A 63 -3.36 -5.56 1.06
N ARG A 64 -2.48 -6.32 1.68
CA ARG A 64 -2.86 -7.19 2.79
C ARG A 64 -1.75 -7.20 3.85
N ILE A 65 -2.15 -7.48 5.07
CA ILE A 65 -1.22 -7.50 6.20
C ILE A 65 -0.37 -8.76 6.14
N VAL A 66 0.92 -8.59 6.37
CA VAL A 66 1.87 -9.69 6.44
C VAL A 66 2.36 -9.79 7.88
N GLN A 67 2.38 -10.99 8.39
CA GLN A 67 2.90 -11.20 9.75
C GLN A 67 4.19 -11.98 9.71
#